data_d71590fd8c6973da1175c90555da8c24
#
_entry.id   d71590fd8c6973da1175c90555da8c24
#
_cell.length_a   1.000
_cell.length_b   1.000
_cell.length_c   1.000
_cell.angle_alpha   90.00
_cell.angle_beta   90.00
_cell.angle_gamma   90.00
#
_symmetry.space_group_name_H-M   'P 1'
#
loop_
_entity.id
_entity.type
_entity.pdbx_description
1 polymer ?
#
loop_
_entity_poly.entity_id
_entity_poly.type
_entity_poly.pdbx_seq_one_letter_code
_entity_poly.pdbx_strand_id
1 'polypeptide(L)'
;MPDVLTPQQLDEEGKSAFQKGQYESAANSFAAAAEGFFAAGKPLDSAEMKNNQSVALLKAGNAQGAFDAVAGTESVFQAAGDIRRQGFAAGNEASALDALGRLDEAATKYQHSADLLNKAGEDQMRAHVLESLSALQIKQGKTMDAVYTMQSGAAGVKKPTFKQRLTKSLLKFRLW
;
A
#
# COMPACT_ATOMS: atom_id res chain seq x y z
N MET A 1 -25.68 -6.74 28.47
CA MET A 1 -24.97 -5.71 27.72
C MET A 1 -24.50 -6.38 26.43
N PRO A 2 -24.61 -5.76 25.27
CA PRO A 2 -24.00 -6.37 24.08
C PRO A 2 -22.49 -6.54 24.34
N ASP A 3 -21.96 -7.73 24.03
CA ASP A 3 -20.54 -8.00 24.16
C ASP A 3 -19.76 -7.02 23.28
N VAL A 4 -18.89 -6.21 23.91
CA VAL A 4 -18.01 -5.32 23.18
C VAL A 4 -16.99 -6.19 22.43
N LEU A 5 -16.96 -6.07 21.10
CA LEU A 5 -16.04 -6.84 20.27
C LEU A 5 -14.58 -6.53 20.65
N THR A 6 -13.77 -7.56 20.68
CA THR A 6 -12.32 -7.41 20.86
C THR A 6 -11.67 -6.79 19.60
N PRO A 7 -10.48 -6.17 19.72
CA PRO A 7 -9.77 -5.64 18.54
C PRO A 7 -9.53 -6.69 17.47
N GLN A 8 -9.29 -7.95 17.85
CA GLN A 8 -9.12 -9.06 16.91
C GLN A 8 -10.42 -9.40 16.17
N GLN A 9 -11.57 -9.40 16.88
CA GLN A 9 -12.87 -9.63 16.25
C GLN A 9 -13.23 -8.50 15.26
N LEU A 10 -12.90 -7.25 15.62
CA LEU A 10 -13.09 -6.09 14.76
C LEU A 10 -12.19 -6.15 13.49
N ASP A 11 -10.94 -6.64 13.61
CA ASP A 11 -10.07 -6.89 12.45
C ASP A 11 -10.67 -7.94 11.50
N GLU A 12 -11.16 -9.06 12.04
CA GLU A 12 -11.81 -10.10 11.22
C GLU A 12 -13.12 -9.59 10.57
N GLU A 13 -13.91 -8.78 11.29
CA GLU A 13 -15.08 -8.13 10.71
C GLU A 13 -14.70 -7.18 9.58
N GLY A 14 -13.67 -6.37 9.77
CA GLY A 14 -13.13 -5.47 8.74
C GLY A 14 -12.69 -6.22 7.48
N LYS A 15 -11.94 -7.31 7.64
CA LYS A 15 -11.51 -8.19 6.53
C LYS A 15 -12.71 -8.79 5.78
N SER A 16 -13.71 -9.28 6.54
CA SER A 16 -14.93 -9.84 5.95
C SER A 16 -15.72 -8.78 5.17
N ALA A 17 -15.90 -7.59 5.74
CA ALA A 17 -16.58 -6.48 5.08
C ALA A 17 -15.83 -6.05 3.80
N PHE A 18 -14.49 -5.97 3.87
CA PHE A 18 -13.65 -5.63 2.72
C PHE A 18 -13.81 -6.64 1.57
N GLN A 19 -13.80 -7.94 1.88
CA GLN A 19 -14.00 -9.00 0.88
C GLN A 19 -15.38 -8.94 0.21
N LYS A 20 -16.41 -8.44 0.93
CA LYS A 20 -17.77 -8.23 0.42
C LYS A 20 -17.92 -6.91 -0.34
N GLY A 21 -16.87 -6.10 -0.48
CA GLY A 21 -16.93 -4.78 -1.10
C GLY A 21 -17.59 -3.69 -0.24
N GLN A 22 -17.82 -3.96 1.03
CA GLN A 22 -18.41 -3.03 2.00
C GLN A 22 -17.29 -2.15 2.61
N TYR A 23 -16.72 -1.27 1.80
CA TYR A 23 -15.47 -0.61 2.12
C TYR A 23 -15.57 0.39 3.27
N GLU A 24 -16.66 1.15 3.38
CA GLU A 24 -16.90 2.05 4.53
C GLU A 24 -17.05 1.26 5.83
N SER A 25 -17.79 0.15 5.82
CA SER A 25 -17.92 -0.72 6.97
C SER A 25 -16.57 -1.31 7.37
N ALA A 26 -15.80 -1.79 6.39
CA ALA A 26 -14.44 -2.29 6.64
C ALA A 26 -13.54 -1.23 7.28
N ALA A 27 -13.58 0.01 6.76
CA ALA A 27 -12.79 1.12 7.32
C ALA A 27 -13.16 1.42 8.77
N ASN A 28 -14.45 1.38 9.11
CA ASN A 28 -14.93 1.61 10.47
C ASN A 28 -14.48 0.50 11.43
N SER A 29 -14.59 -0.77 11.01
CA SER A 29 -14.14 -1.91 11.82
C SER A 29 -12.61 -1.88 12.02
N PHE A 30 -11.82 -1.55 11.01
CA PHE A 30 -10.37 -1.39 11.14
C PHE A 30 -10.00 -0.20 12.05
N ALA A 31 -10.73 0.92 11.98
CA ALA A 31 -10.53 2.06 12.89
C ALA A 31 -10.75 1.67 14.35
N ALA A 32 -11.87 1.01 14.64
CA ALA A 32 -12.18 0.54 15.99
C ALA A 32 -11.15 -0.49 16.48
N ALA A 33 -10.69 -1.40 15.61
CA ALA A 33 -9.62 -2.35 15.93
C ALA A 33 -8.31 -1.62 16.27
N ALA A 34 -7.94 -0.58 15.48
CA ALA A 34 -6.75 0.22 15.72
C ALA A 34 -6.75 0.91 17.08
N GLU A 35 -7.89 1.50 17.45
CA GLU A 35 -8.08 2.12 18.77
C GLU A 35 -7.95 1.09 19.90
N GLY A 36 -8.58 -0.06 19.75
CA GLY A 36 -8.53 -1.14 20.73
C GLY A 36 -7.11 -1.71 20.90
N PHE A 37 -6.37 -1.91 19.83
CA PHE A 37 -4.97 -2.33 19.91
C PHE A 37 -4.08 -1.25 20.55
N PHE A 38 -4.30 0.02 20.22
CA PHE A 38 -3.57 1.11 20.84
C PHE A 38 -3.81 1.17 22.36
N ALA A 39 -5.07 1.09 22.79
CA ALA A 39 -5.45 1.05 24.21
C ALA A 39 -4.85 -0.17 24.94
N ALA A 40 -4.66 -1.29 24.23
CA ALA A 40 -4.01 -2.49 24.75
C ALA A 40 -2.47 -2.44 24.76
N GLY A 41 -1.85 -1.29 24.42
CA GLY A 41 -0.39 -1.14 24.36
C GLY A 41 0.26 -1.91 23.20
N LYS A 42 -0.45 -2.14 22.11
CA LYS A 42 0.01 -2.86 20.90
C LYS A 42 0.14 -1.91 19.70
N PRO A 43 1.15 -1.02 19.68
CA PRO A 43 1.26 0.01 18.66
C PRO A 43 1.47 -0.54 17.24
N LEU A 44 2.13 -1.69 17.09
CA LEU A 44 2.36 -2.31 15.78
C LEU A 44 1.06 -2.85 15.17
N ASP A 45 0.23 -3.51 15.98
CA ASP A 45 -1.08 -4.01 15.53
C ASP A 45 -2.01 -2.83 15.22
N SER A 46 -1.98 -1.78 16.04
CA SER A 46 -2.72 -0.55 15.77
C SER A 46 -2.32 0.10 14.43
N ALA A 47 -1.02 0.23 14.17
CA ALA A 47 -0.52 0.78 12.90
C ALA A 47 -0.91 -0.09 11.70
N GLU A 48 -0.93 -1.42 11.85
CA GLU A 48 -1.39 -2.34 10.80
C GLU A 48 -2.87 -2.12 10.50
N MET A 49 -3.71 -1.99 11.52
CA MET A 49 -5.14 -1.70 11.34
C MET A 49 -5.38 -0.34 10.65
N LYS A 50 -4.61 0.69 10.99
CA LYS A 50 -4.65 1.99 10.30
C LYS A 50 -4.27 1.88 8.82
N ASN A 51 -3.29 1.04 8.48
CA ASN A 51 -2.97 0.76 7.08
C ASN A 51 -4.14 0.07 6.36
N ASN A 52 -4.77 -0.93 6.98
CA ASN A 52 -5.94 -1.60 6.42
C ASN A 52 -7.13 -0.64 6.25
N GLN A 53 -7.34 0.25 7.23
CA GLN A 53 -8.33 1.33 7.16
C GLN A 53 -8.07 2.24 5.96
N SER A 54 -6.81 2.68 5.75
CA SER A 54 -6.43 3.52 4.61
C SER A 54 -6.79 2.86 3.28
N VAL A 55 -6.46 1.56 3.12
CA VAL A 55 -6.80 0.81 1.91
C VAL A 55 -8.31 0.72 1.71
N ALA A 56 -9.09 0.49 2.77
CA ALA A 56 -10.54 0.44 2.70
C ALA A 56 -11.14 1.80 2.31
N LEU A 57 -10.65 2.89 2.89
CA LEU A 57 -11.07 4.26 2.57
C LEU A 57 -10.74 4.65 1.12
N LEU A 58 -9.58 4.24 0.59
CA LEU A 58 -9.26 4.43 -0.82
C LEU A 58 -10.24 3.72 -1.73
N LYS A 59 -10.63 2.49 -1.39
CA LYS A 59 -11.63 1.72 -2.14
C LYS A 59 -13.02 2.33 -2.06
N ALA A 60 -13.34 3.00 -0.94
CA ALA A 60 -14.57 3.77 -0.75
C ALA A 60 -14.55 5.14 -1.46
N GLY A 61 -13.42 5.56 -2.07
CA GLY A 61 -13.27 6.86 -2.72
C GLY A 61 -12.92 8.00 -1.76
N ASN A 62 -12.66 7.73 -0.49
CA ASN A 62 -12.29 8.73 0.51
C ASN A 62 -10.76 8.88 0.59
N ALA A 63 -10.18 9.60 -0.35
CA ALA A 63 -8.73 9.78 -0.46
C ALA A 63 -8.14 10.54 0.75
N GLN A 64 -8.84 11.58 1.26
CA GLN A 64 -8.37 12.33 2.42
C GLN A 64 -8.37 11.47 3.68
N GLY A 65 -9.48 10.78 3.96
CA GLY A 65 -9.54 9.84 5.08
C GLY A 65 -8.46 8.76 5.02
N ALA A 66 -8.16 8.26 3.82
CA ALA A 66 -7.10 7.27 3.62
C ALA A 66 -5.70 7.84 3.97
N PHE A 67 -5.42 9.06 3.54
CA PHE A 67 -4.17 9.75 3.88
C PHE A 67 -4.05 9.97 5.39
N ASP A 68 -5.11 10.45 6.03
CA ASP A 68 -5.14 10.70 7.48
C ASP A 68 -4.96 9.40 8.29
N ALA A 69 -5.59 8.31 7.85
CA ALA A 69 -5.48 7.01 8.51
C ALA A 69 -4.06 6.44 8.50
N VAL A 70 -3.33 6.56 7.38
CA VAL A 70 -1.98 6.01 7.25
C VAL A 70 -0.91 6.90 7.87
N ALA A 71 -1.22 8.16 8.18
CA ALA A 71 -0.27 9.12 8.71
C ALA A 71 0.45 8.59 9.96
N GLY A 72 1.79 8.63 9.95
CA GLY A 72 2.64 8.21 11.05
C GLY A 72 2.84 6.70 11.21
N THR A 73 2.10 5.84 10.49
CA THR A 73 2.26 4.37 10.61
C THR A 73 3.64 3.89 10.15
N GLU A 74 4.19 4.53 9.11
CA GLU A 74 5.55 4.26 8.64
C GLU A 74 6.59 4.39 9.77
N SER A 75 6.51 5.47 10.56
CA SER A 75 7.42 5.73 11.68
C SER A 75 7.31 4.68 12.79
N VAL A 76 6.11 4.14 13.04
CA VAL A 76 5.89 3.06 14.02
C VAL A 76 6.64 1.79 13.59
N PHE A 77 6.52 1.40 12.31
CA PHE A 77 7.21 0.23 11.78
C PHE A 77 8.72 0.45 11.69
N GLN A 78 9.17 1.66 11.33
CA GLN A 78 10.58 2.03 11.32
C GLN A 78 11.21 1.88 12.70
N ALA A 79 10.56 2.40 13.75
CA ALA A 79 11.03 2.29 15.13
C ALA A 79 11.16 0.83 15.62
N ALA A 80 10.32 -0.06 15.09
CA ALA A 80 10.37 -1.50 15.38
C ALA A 80 11.36 -2.28 14.48
N GLY A 81 11.98 -1.65 13.49
CA GLY A 81 12.85 -2.32 12.52
C GLY A 81 12.10 -3.20 11.52
N ASP A 82 10.78 -3.06 11.42
CA ASP A 82 9.95 -3.83 10.48
C ASP A 82 9.93 -3.17 9.09
N ILE A 83 11.02 -3.40 8.36
CA ILE A 83 11.24 -2.83 7.02
C ILE A 83 10.10 -3.24 6.06
N ARG A 84 9.57 -4.45 6.20
CA ARG A 84 8.50 -4.96 5.35
C ARG A 84 7.22 -4.15 5.53
N ARG A 85 6.71 -4.02 6.77
CA ARG A 85 5.50 -3.25 7.05
C ARG A 85 5.73 -1.75 6.85
N GLN A 86 6.93 -1.25 7.08
CA GLN A 86 7.33 0.12 6.73
C GLN A 86 7.14 0.37 5.22
N GLY A 87 7.59 -0.56 4.36
CA GLY A 87 7.40 -0.47 2.91
C GLY A 87 5.94 -0.46 2.49
N PHE A 88 5.08 -1.26 3.12
CA PHE A 88 3.63 -1.24 2.86
C PHE A 88 2.98 0.08 3.27
N ALA A 89 3.35 0.62 4.44
CA ALA A 89 2.84 1.90 4.92
C ALA A 89 3.17 3.04 3.96
N ALA A 90 4.43 3.13 3.51
CA ALA A 90 4.86 4.10 2.52
C ALA A 90 4.10 3.96 1.18
N GLY A 91 3.81 2.73 0.74
CA GLY A 91 3.03 2.45 -0.47
C GLY A 91 1.55 2.86 -0.34
N ASN A 92 0.95 2.65 0.83
CA ASN A 92 -0.41 3.08 1.11
C ASN A 92 -0.52 4.61 1.17
N GLU A 93 0.46 5.29 1.80
CA GLU A 93 0.54 6.75 1.82
C GLU A 93 0.70 7.31 0.38
N ALA A 94 1.56 6.69 -0.45
CA ALA A 94 1.71 7.05 -1.85
C ALA A 94 0.40 6.93 -2.63
N SER A 95 -0.36 5.85 -2.39
CA SER A 95 -1.65 5.63 -3.05
C SER A 95 -2.69 6.67 -2.64
N ALA A 96 -2.70 7.07 -1.38
CA ALA A 96 -3.58 8.14 -0.90
C ALA A 96 -3.21 9.50 -1.51
N LEU A 97 -1.91 9.82 -1.60
CA LEU A 97 -1.40 11.03 -2.26
C LEU A 97 -1.73 11.06 -3.75
N ASP A 98 -1.60 9.93 -4.48
CA ASP A 98 -2.01 9.85 -5.90
C ASP A 98 -3.51 10.12 -6.06
N ALA A 99 -4.34 9.55 -5.19
CA ALA A 99 -5.78 9.79 -5.19
C ALA A 99 -6.17 11.25 -4.86
N LEU A 100 -5.35 11.94 -4.07
CA LEU A 100 -5.48 13.37 -3.77
C LEU A 100 -4.94 14.28 -4.89
N GLY A 101 -4.33 13.73 -5.95
CA GLY A 101 -3.69 14.48 -7.01
C GLY A 101 -2.33 15.10 -6.63
N ARG A 102 -1.75 14.74 -5.49
CA ARG A 102 -0.43 15.18 -5.00
C ARG A 102 0.68 14.34 -5.67
N LEU A 103 0.77 14.44 -7.00
CA LEU A 103 1.48 13.46 -7.83
C LEU A 103 3.00 13.38 -7.56
N ASP A 104 3.68 14.49 -7.30
CA ASP A 104 5.14 14.48 -7.05
C ASP A 104 5.46 13.86 -5.68
N GLU A 105 4.63 14.12 -4.68
CA GLU A 105 4.77 13.51 -3.37
C GLU A 105 4.47 12.01 -3.44
N ALA A 106 3.41 11.62 -4.15
CA ALA A 106 3.09 10.22 -4.41
C ALA A 106 4.24 9.48 -5.11
N ALA A 107 4.85 10.09 -6.14
CA ALA A 107 5.99 9.49 -6.84
C ALA A 107 7.17 9.23 -5.90
N THR A 108 7.49 10.22 -5.05
CA THR A 108 8.57 10.10 -4.05
C THR A 108 8.28 8.98 -3.05
N LYS A 109 7.05 8.88 -2.55
CA LYS A 109 6.63 7.84 -1.60
C LYS A 109 6.56 6.46 -2.23
N TYR A 110 6.11 6.32 -3.49
CA TYR A 110 6.15 5.05 -4.21
C TYR A 110 7.59 4.57 -4.40
N GLN A 111 8.53 5.45 -4.78
CA GLN A 111 9.93 5.07 -4.92
C GLN A 111 10.51 4.61 -3.57
N HIS A 112 10.25 5.35 -2.50
CA HIS A 112 10.67 4.99 -1.15
C HIS A 112 10.12 3.61 -0.71
N SER A 113 8.83 3.37 -0.95
CA SER A 113 8.20 2.06 -0.71
C SER A 113 8.90 0.94 -1.48
N ALA A 114 9.16 1.15 -2.78
CA ALA A 114 9.84 0.17 -3.61
C ALA A 114 11.25 -0.17 -3.10
N ASP A 115 11.99 0.82 -2.60
CA ASP A 115 13.33 0.63 -2.03
C ASP A 115 13.28 -0.17 -0.72
N LEU A 116 12.32 0.12 0.17
CA LEU A 116 12.09 -0.63 1.40
C LEU A 116 11.69 -2.08 1.12
N LEU A 117 10.77 -2.30 0.18
CA LEU A 117 10.31 -3.64 -0.21
C LEU A 117 11.44 -4.44 -0.88
N ASN A 118 12.33 -3.79 -1.63
CA ASN A 118 13.53 -4.42 -2.17
C ASN A 118 14.46 -4.90 -1.04
N LYS A 119 14.70 -4.06 -0.03
CA LYS A 119 15.50 -4.42 1.16
C LYS A 119 14.87 -5.56 1.97
N ALA A 120 13.55 -5.61 2.01
CA ALA A 120 12.79 -6.66 2.68
C ALA A 120 12.69 -7.98 1.87
N GLY A 121 13.15 -8.01 0.61
CA GLY A 121 13.05 -9.17 -0.28
C GLY A 121 11.64 -9.44 -0.81
N GLU A 122 10.76 -8.44 -0.77
CA GLU A 122 9.35 -8.51 -1.19
C GLU A 122 9.19 -8.17 -2.69
N ASP A 123 9.81 -8.99 -3.55
CA ASP A 123 9.92 -8.74 -5.00
C ASP A 123 8.56 -8.52 -5.69
N GLN A 124 7.52 -9.28 -5.30
CA GLN A 124 6.18 -9.15 -5.89
C GLN A 124 5.51 -7.83 -5.51
N MET A 125 5.60 -7.45 -4.24
CA MET A 125 5.01 -6.22 -3.74
C MET A 125 5.75 -5.00 -4.28
N ARG A 126 7.10 -5.07 -4.36
CA ARG A 126 7.92 -4.07 -5.03
C ARG A 126 7.49 -3.87 -6.49
N ALA A 127 7.29 -4.96 -7.23
CA ALA A 127 6.83 -4.88 -8.62
C ALA A 127 5.46 -4.20 -8.74
N HIS A 128 4.53 -4.49 -7.82
CA HIS A 128 3.22 -3.85 -7.79
C HIS A 128 3.31 -2.34 -7.50
N VAL A 129 4.13 -1.94 -6.53
CA VAL A 129 4.37 -0.52 -6.23
C VAL A 129 5.00 0.20 -7.42
N LEU A 130 5.97 -0.41 -8.10
CA LEU A 130 6.58 0.17 -9.30
C LEU A 130 5.60 0.22 -10.49
N GLU A 131 4.64 -0.70 -10.58
CA GLU A 131 3.53 -0.60 -11.55
C GLU A 131 2.67 0.65 -11.29
N SER A 132 2.35 0.93 -10.00
CA SER A 132 1.62 2.14 -9.60
C SER A 132 2.42 3.41 -9.91
N LEU A 133 3.71 3.43 -9.59
CA LEU A 133 4.61 4.55 -9.91
C LEU A 133 4.69 4.80 -11.43
N SER A 134 4.83 3.75 -12.22
CA SER A 134 4.85 3.87 -13.68
C SER A 134 3.55 4.45 -14.24
N ALA A 135 2.39 4.01 -13.72
CA ALA A 135 1.09 4.57 -14.11
C ALA A 135 0.98 6.06 -13.75
N LEU A 136 1.47 6.46 -12.57
CA LEU A 136 1.53 7.87 -12.14
C LEU A 136 2.46 8.69 -13.04
N GLN A 137 3.65 8.17 -13.40
CA GLN A 137 4.58 8.84 -14.30
C GLN A 137 3.98 9.07 -15.70
N ILE A 138 3.14 8.13 -16.18
CA ILE A 138 2.38 8.32 -17.42
C ILE A 138 1.39 9.50 -17.27
N LYS A 139 0.66 9.58 -16.16
CA LYS A 139 -0.23 10.72 -15.86
C LYS A 139 0.53 12.06 -15.87
N GLN A 140 1.80 12.06 -15.44
CA GLN A 140 2.68 13.23 -15.44
C GLN A 140 3.32 13.54 -16.81
N GLY A 141 3.08 12.71 -17.84
CA GLY A 141 3.75 12.83 -19.15
C GLY A 141 5.20 12.32 -19.18
N LYS A 142 5.70 11.73 -18.11
CA LYS A 142 7.06 11.20 -17.94
C LYS A 142 7.17 9.78 -18.52
N THR A 143 6.90 9.63 -19.82
CA THR A 143 6.75 8.31 -20.47
C THR A 143 8.03 7.46 -20.41
N MET A 144 9.21 8.06 -20.59
CA MET A 144 10.48 7.32 -20.52
C MET A 144 10.76 6.79 -19.12
N ASP A 145 10.52 7.61 -18.10
CA ASP A 145 10.67 7.21 -16.69
C ASP A 145 9.73 6.06 -16.37
N ALA A 146 8.48 6.12 -16.85
CA ALA A 146 7.50 5.04 -16.68
C ALA A 146 7.97 3.71 -17.28
N VAL A 147 8.59 3.73 -18.45
CA VAL A 147 9.16 2.52 -19.09
C VAL A 147 10.28 1.94 -18.23
N TYR A 148 11.21 2.78 -17.76
CA TYR A 148 12.31 2.33 -16.87
C TYR A 148 11.79 1.75 -15.56
N THR A 149 10.81 2.41 -14.95
CA THR A 149 10.19 1.97 -13.70
C THR A 149 9.52 0.61 -13.87
N MET A 150 8.74 0.43 -14.93
CA MET A 150 8.08 -0.84 -15.25
C MET A 150 9.09 -1.97 -15.51
N GLN A 151 10.17 -1.68 -16.20
CA GLN A 151 11.24 -2.62 -16.48
C GLN A 151 11.96 -3.06 -15.20
N SER A 152 12.26 -2.10 -14.31
CA SER A 152 12.86 -2.38 -13.00
C SER A 152 11.96 -3.26 -12.12
N GLY A 153 10.65 -3.00 -12.11
CA GLY A 153 9.67 -3.83 -11.40
C GLY A 153 9.65 -5.28 -11.90
N ALA A 154 9.68 -5.45 -13.23
CA ALA A 154 9.65 -6.78 -13.83
C ALA A 154 10.95 -7.58 -13.63
N ALA A 155 12.11 -6.92 -13.47
CA ALA A 155 13.42 -7.59 -13.43
C ALA A 155 13.63 -8.46 -12.18
N GLY A 156 13.14 -8.04 -11.00
CA GLY A 156 13.39 -8.71 -9.71
C GLY A 156 12.50 -9.92 -9.43
N VAL A 157 11.42 -10.12 -10.18
CA VAL A 157 10.40 -11.12 -9.83
C VAL A 157 10.84 -12.53 -10.23
N LYS A 158 11.02 -13.43 -9.25
CA LYS A 158 11.42 -14.83 -9.47
C LYS A 158 10.32 -15.68 -10.12
N LYS A 159 9.03 -15.41 -9.82
CA LYS A 159 7.87 -16.08 -10.40
C LYS A 159 6.94 -15.04 -11.03
N PRO A 160 7.27 -14.51 -12.23
CA PRO A 160 6.49 -13.43 -12.84
C PRO A 160 5.09 -13.93 -13.27
N THR A 161 4.08 -13.08 -13.07
CA THR A 161 2.73 -13.29 -13.60
C THR A 161 2.76 -13.23 -15.14
N PHE A 162 1.68 -13.70 -15.80
CA PHE A 162 1.57 -13.62 -17.26
C PHE A 162 1.76 -12.18 -17.77
N LYS A 163 1.15 -11.18 -17.12
CA LYS A 163 1.29 -9.75 -17.44
C LYS A 163 2.76 -9.30 -17.35
N GLN A 164 3.47 -9.66 -16.30
CA GLN A 164 4.89 -9.34 -16.11
C GLN A 164 5.80 -10.05 -17.14
N ARG A 165 5.47 -11.29 -17.55
CA ARG A 165 6.18 -12.01 -18.63
C ARG A 165 5.99 -11.30 -19.97
N LEU A 166 4.77 -10.88 -20.28
CA LEU A 166 4.45 -10.15 -21.49
C LEU A 166 5.20 -8.81 -21.54
N THR A 167 5.20 -8.06 -20.43
CA THR A 167 5.94 -6.79 -20.30
C THR A 167 7.45 -7.00 -20.53
N LYS A 168 8.05 -8.03 -19.90
CA LYS A 168 9.47 -8.39 -20.14
C LYS A 168 9.75 -8.71 -21.61
N SER A 169 8.85 -9.42 -22.29
CA SER A 169 9.00 -9.80 -23.68
C SER A 169 8.92 -8.57 -24.61
N LEU A 170 7.91 -7.73 -24.43
CA LEU A 170 7.71 -6.52 -25.25
C LEU A 170 8.88 -5.52 -25.11
N LEU A 171 9.42 -5.37 -23.90
CA LEU A 171 10.56 -4.49 -23.66
C LEU A 171 11.87 -4.99 -24.30
N LYS A 172 12.06 -6.31 -24.43
CA LYS A 172 13.21 -6.88 -25.15
C LYS A 172 13.21 -6.58 -26.63
N PHE A 173 12.04 -6.49 -27.27
CA PHE A 173 11.90 -6.20 -28.70
C PHE A 173 12.08 -4.73 -29.08
N ARG A 174 12.12 -3.81 -28.10
CA ARG A 174 12.19 -2.35 -28.35
C ARG A 174 13.60 -1.76 -28.24
N LEU A 175 14.62 -2.60 -28.02
CA LEU A 175 16.04 -2.21 -27.87
C LEU A 175 16.91 -2.54 -29.10
N TRP A 176 16.26 -2.75 -30.29
CA TRP A 176 16.94 -2.88 -31.59
C TRP A 176 16.41 -1.86 -32.58
#